data_d7672bac51b2b700901d9854ee53c345
#
_entry.id   d7672bac51b2b700901d9854ee53c345
#
_cell.length_a   1.000
_cell.length_b   1.000
_cell.length_c   1.000
_cell.angle_alpha   90.00
_cell.angle_beta   90.00
_cell.angle_gamma   90.00
#
_symmetry.space_group_name_H-M   'P 1'
#
loop_
_entity.id
_entity.type
_entity.pdbx_description
1 polymer ?
#
loop_
_entity_poly.entity_id
_entity_poly.type
_entity_poly.pdbx_seq_one_letter_code
_entity_poly.pdbx_strand_id
1 'polypeptide(L)'
;TAGTRPLICIGVNPSTAQPDRLDNTLKSVERVAHFNGFDSFIMFNVYAQRATRPDDMDRELNETLHRENMKAFKYVLSLYNGENPAVWAAWGNIVEMRPYLKRCLRDMVNISVNHSAKWYSSGTISKKGHPHHPLYLKKDSALDEFDMEKYLAEII
;
A
#
# COMPACT_ATOMS: atom_id res chain seq x y z
N THR A 1 4.28 -0.80 -18.40
CA THR A 1 4.51 -2.12 -19.03
C THR A 1 3.94 -3.21 -18.15
N ALA A 2 3.07 -4.02 -18.71
CA ALA A 2 2.49 -5.14 -17.99
C ALA A 2 3.57 -6.20 -17.76
N GLY A 3 3.98 -6.35 -16.51
CA GLY A 3 4.88 -7.42 -16.12
C GLY A 3 4.12 -8.70 -15.81
N THR A 4 4.83 -9.81 -15.73
CA THR A 4 4.25 -11.11 -15.38
C THR A 4 4.25 -11.36 -13.87
N ARG A 5 5.06 -10.60 -13.12
CA ARG A 5 5.19 -10.77 -11.68
C ARG A 5 5.23 -9.40 -10.99
N PRO A 6 4.09 -8.70 -10.91
CA PRO A 6 4.05 -7.39 -10.28
C PRO A 6 4.02 -7.47 -8.76
N LEU A 7 4.57 -6.44 -8.11
CA LEU A 7 4.42 -6.18 -6.68
C LEU A 7 3.40 -5.06 -6.50
N ILE A 8 2.39 -5.27 -5.67
CA ILE A 8 1.42 -4.22 -5.36
C ILE A 8 1.93 -3.44 -4.14
N CYS A 9 2.19 -2.15 -4.31
CA CYS A 9 2.66 -1.28 -3.23
C CYS A 9 1.53 -0.36 -2.79
N ILE A 10 1.15 -0.40 -1.51
CA ILE A 10 0.01 0.34 -0.99
C ILE A 10 0.46 1.47 -0.08
N GLY A 11 0.17 2.71 -0.50
CA GLY A 11 0.32 3.91 0.31
C GLY A 11 -1.03 4.48 0.73
N VAL A 12 -1.04 5.66 1.32
CA VAL A 12 -2.28 6.34 1.73
C VAL A 12 -2.67 7.42 0.75
N ASN A 13 -1.74 8.28 0.38
CA ASN A 13 -2.03 9.46 -0.43
C ASN A 13 -1.41 9.33 -1.82
N PRO A 14 -2.22 9.32 -2.88
CA PRO A 14 -1.73 9.15 -4.24
C PRO A 14 -0.99 10.34 -4.80
N SER A 15 -1.07 11.51 -4.15
CA SER A 15 -0.56 12.76 -4.70
C SER A 15 0.28 13.49 -3.67
N THR A 16 1.39 14.10 -4.11
CA THR A 16 2.16 15.02 -3.29
C THR A 16 2.26 16.35 -4.01
N ALA A 17 2.42 17.43 -3.25
CA ALA A 17 2.66 18.77 -3.80
C ALA A 17 4.08 18.91 -4.36
N GLN A 18 4.97 17.95 -4.11
CA GLN A 18 6.37 17.99 -4.51
C GLN A 18 6.65 16.85 -5.49
N PRO A 19 6.75 17.16 -6.82
CA PRO A 19 7.02 16.13 -7.83
C PRO A 19 8.28 15.32 -7.56
N ASP A 20 9.35 15.97 -7.08
CA ASP A 20 10.62 15.29 -6.76
C ASP A 20 10.45 14.19 -5.73
N ARG A 21 9.61 14.44 -4.73
CA ARG A 21 9.34 13.45 -3.68
C ARG A 21 8.58 12.25 -4.23
N LEU A 22 7.62 12.49 -5.12
CA LEU A 22 6.87 11.42 -5.77
C LEU A 22 7.81 10.57 -6.64
N ASP A 23 8.67 11.21 -7.42
CA ASP A 23 9.66 10.51 -8.26
C ASP A 23 10.59 9.66 -7.42
N ASN A 24 11.07 10.18 -6.30
CA ASN A 24 11.95 9.45 -5.39
C ASN A 24 11.23 8.25 -4.77
N THR A 25 9.95 8.39 -4.44
CA THR A 25 9.14 7.29 -3.93
C THR A 25 9.02 6.19 -4.98
N LEU A 26 8.67 6.54 -6.22
CA LEU A 26 8.52 5.57 -7.31
C LEU A 26 9.84 4.85 -7.61
N LYS A 27 10.95 5.58 -7.62
CA LYS A 27 12.28 4.99 -7.81
C LYS A 27 12.62 4.00 -6.69
N SER A 28 12.27 4.33 -5.46
CA SER A 28 12.48 3.45 -4.32
C SER A 28 11.64 2.18 -4.44
N VAL A 29 10.38 2.32 -4.82
CA VAL A 29 9.49 1.17 -5.02
C VAL A 29 10.02 0.26 -6.12
N GLU A 30 10.46 0.84 -7.24
CA GLU A 30 11.03 0.08 -8.35
C GLU A 30 12.26 -0.71 -7.92
N ARG A 31 13.18 -0.07 -7.19
CA ARG A 31 14.40 -0.74 -6.70
C ARG A 31 14.08 -1.90 -5.77
N VAL A 32 13.19 -1.69 -4.81
CA VAL A 32 12.80 -2.72 -3.85
C VAL A 32 12.10 -3.88 -4.56
N ALA A 33 11.18 -3.58 -5.47
CA ALA A 33 10.48 -4.61 -6.25
C ALA A 33 11.50 -5.45 -7.04
N HIS A 34 12.38 -4.80 -7.77
CA HIS A 34 13.38 -5.49 -8.60
C HIS A 34 14.34 -6.33 -7.75
N PHE A 35 14.84 -5.78 -6.65
CA PHE A 35 15.73 -6.49 -5.73
C PHE A 35 15.08 -7.76 -5.16
N ASN A 36 13.78 -7.74 -4.95
CA ASN A 36 13.03 -8.87 -4.39
C ASN A 36 12.45 -9.82 -5.44
N GLY A 37 12.89 -9.69 -6.71
CA GLY A 37 12.55 -10.64 -7.76
C GLY A 37 11.26 -10.36 -8.52
N PHE A 38 10.70 -9.17 -8.38
CA PHE A 38 9.52 -8.75 -9.13
C PHE A 38 9.96 -8.02 -10.41
N ASP A 39 9.21 -8.19 -11.49
CA ASP A 39 9.51 -7.57 -12.78
C ASP A 39 8.78 -6.25 -13.00
N SER A 40 7.88 -5.90 -12.10
CA SER A 40 7.06 -4.69 -12.22
C SER A 40 6.44 -4.36 -10.86
N PHE A 41 5.78 -3.21 -10.78
CA PHE A 41 5.04 -2.84 -9.57
C PHE A 41 3.77 -2.07 -9.95
N ILE A 42 2.81 -2.10 -9.03
CA ILE A 42 1.56 -1.35 -9.14
C ILE A 42 1.43 -0.50 -7.88
N MET A 43 1.29 0.82 -8.05
CA MET A 43 1.00 1.70 -6.91
C MET A 43 -0.50 1.72 -6.65
N PHE A 44 -0.86 1.52 -5.40
CA PHE A 44 -2.25 1.56 -4.97
C PHE A 44 -2.36 2.33 -3.65
N ASN A 45 -3.55 2.78 -3.30
CA ASN A 45 -3.74 3.60 -2.10
C ASN A 45 -4.90 3.09 -1.25
N VAL A 46 -4.78 3.27 0.07
CA VAL A 46 -5.84 2.89 1.02
C VAL A 46 -7.12 3.66 0.74
N TYR A 47 -7.00 4.92 0.30
CA TYR A 47 -8.14 5.76 -0.05
C TYR A 47 -7.87 6.47 -1.38
N ALA A 48 -8.87 6.48 -2.26
CA ALA A 48 -8.66 6.92 -3.65
C ALA A 48 -8.64 8.44 -3.85
N GLN A 49 -8.83 9.23 -2.80
CA GLN A 49 -8.83 10.68 -2.94
C GLN A 49 -7.43 11.21 -3.24
N ARG A 50 -7.32 12.06 -4.26
CA ARG A 50 -6.12 12.86 -4.49
C ARG A 50 -6.16 14.08 -3.57
N ALA A 51 -5.09 14.27 -2.81
CA ALA A 51 -4.93 15.43 -1.95
C ALA A 51 -3.51 15.96 -2.11
N THR A 52 -3.37 17.29 -2.19
CA THR A 52 -2.07 17.94 -2.31
C THR A 52 -1.21 17.66 -1.09
N ARG A 53 -1.82 17.61 0.09
CA ARG A 53 -1.18 17.25 1.35
C ARG A 53 -2.06 16.25 2.08
N PRO A 54 -1.49 15.38 2.93
CA PRO A 54 -2.29 14.40 3.67
C PRO A 54 -3.42 15.01 4.48
N ASP A 55 -3.21 16.18 5.09
CA ASP A 55 -4.23 16.85 5.89
C ASP A 55 -5.34 17.51 5.06
N ASP A 56 -5.19 17.57 3.73
CA ASP A 56 -6.25 18.03 2.82
C ASP A 56 -7.26 16.93 2.47
N MET A 57 -7.04 15.70 2.92
CA MET A 57 -7.98 14.61 2.69
C MET A 57 -9.33 14.90 3.35
N ASP A 58 -10.40 14.36 2.75
CA ASP A 58 -11.75 14.47 3.32
C ASP A 58 -11.74 14.11 4.81
N ARG A 59 -12.44 14.88 5.62
CA ARG A 59 -12.58 14.61 7.05
C ARG A 59 -13.52 13.44 7.31
N GLU A 60 -14.48 13.24 6.42
CA GLU A 60 -15.42 12.13 6.47
C GLU A 60 -15.24 11.23 5.25
N LEU A 61 -15.45 9.94 5.43
CA LEU A 61 -15.30 8.96 4.37
C LEU A 61 -16.32 9.21 3.26
N ASN A 62 -15.85 9.32 2.02
CA ASN A 62 -16.71 9.27 0.86
C ASN A 62 -16.94 7.79 0.49
N GLU A 63 -18.12 7.28 0.78
CA GLU A 63 -18.45 5.87 0.59
C GLU A 63 -18.36 5.45 -0.88
N THR A 64 -18.72 6.34 -1.81
CA THR A 64 -18.64 6.04 -3.24
C THR A 64 -17.19 5.88 -3.70
N LEU A 65 -16.30 6.79 -3.29
CA LEU A 65 -14.88 6.68 -3.60
C LEU A 65 -14.29 5.41 -3.02
N HIS A 66 -14.63 5.09 -1.78
CA HIS A 66 -14.12 3.89 -1.13
C HIS A 66 -14.60 2.63 -1.86
N ARG A 67 -15.87 2.56 -2.21
CA ARG A 67 -16.44 1.42 -2.93
C ARG A 67 -15.75 1.21 -4.27
N GLU A 68 -15.55 2.28 -5.02
CA GLU A 68 -14.86 2.20 -6.32
C GLU A 68 -13.41 1.80 -6.15
N ASN A 69 -12.75 2.28 -5.09
CA ASN A 69 -11.38 1.89 -4.79
C ASN A 69 -11.28 0.39 -4.47
N MET A 70 -12.23 -0.13 -3.72
CA MET A 70 -12.27 -1.56 -3.40
C MET A 70 -12.51 -2.42 -4.65
N LYS A 71 -13.35 -1.97 -5.56
CA LYS A 71 -13.53 -2.65 -6.85
C LYS A 71 -12.23 -2.67 -7.66
N ALA A 72 -11.51 -1.56 -7.69
CA ALA A 72 -10.24 -1.48 -8.38
C ALA A 72 -9.20 -2.41 -7.74
N PHE A 73 -9.15 -2.47 -6.42
CA PHE A 73 -8.24 -3.36 -5.71
C PHE A 73 -8.53 -4.83 -6.02
N LYS A 74 -9.79 -5.20 -6.01
CA LYS A 74 -10.22 -6.55 -6.37
C LYS A 74 -9.80 -6.92 -7.79
N TYR A 75 -9.95 -5.98 -8.72
CA TYR A 75 -9.51 -6.17 -10.10
C TYR A 75 -8.00 -6.39 -10.18
N VAL A 76 -7.22 -5.57 -9.49
CA VAL A 76 -5.75 -5.70 -9.48
C VAL A 76 -5.33 -7.06 -8.95
N LEU A 77 -5.95 -7.52 -7.86
CA LEU A 77 -5.65 -8.84 -7.31
C LEU A 77 -5.99 -9.97 -8.29
N SER A 78 -7.03 -9.78 -9.12
CA SER A 78 -7.44 -10.78 -10.11
C SER A 78 -6.45 -10.94 -11.27
N LEU A 79 -5.51 -10.03 -11.43
CA LEU A 79 -4.48 -10.12 -12.47
C LEU A 79 -3.43 -11.20 -12.19
N TYR A 80 -3.39 -11.74 -10.99
CA TYR A 80 -2.46 -12.82 -10.61
C TYR A 80 -3.07 -14.16 -11.00
N ASN A 81 -2.63 -14.71 -12.12
CA ASN A 81 -3.14 -15.99 -12.63
C ASN A 81 -2.50 -17.18 -11.92
N GLY A 82 -3.20 -17.73 -10.92
CA GLY A 82 -2.77 -18.94 -10.25
C GLY A 82 -1.65 -18.75 -9.22
N GLU A 83 -1.12 -17.54 -9.09
CA GLU A 83 -0.12 -17.19 -8.08
C GLU A 83 -0.76 -16.34 -6.97
N ASN A 84 -0.18 -16.37 -5.78
CA ASN A 84 -0.63 -15.53 -4.68
C ASN A 84 -0.20 -14.09 -4.94
N PRO A 85 -1.13 -13.12 -4.91
CA PRO A 85 -0.75 -11.71 -5.02
C PRO A 85 0.24 -11.31 -3.93
N ALA A 86 1.26 -10.55 -4.30
CA ALA A 86 2.23 -10.01 -3.37
C ALA A 86 1.90 -8.53 -3.11
N VAL A 87 1.64 -8.19 -1.86
CA VAL A 87 1.20 -6.85 -1.46
C VAL A 87 2.16 -6.27 -0.43
N TRP A 88 2.73 -5.12 -0.75
CA TRP A 88 3.65 -4.40 0.12
C TRP A 88 2.89 -3.32 0.89
N ALA A 89 2.82 -3.46 2.22
CA ALA A 89 2.26 -2.48 3.12
C ALA A 89 3.27 -1.34 3.30
N ALA A 90 2.96 -0.16 2.75
CA ALA A 90 3.92 0.94 2.65
C ALA A 90 3.32 2.29 3.04
N TRP A 91 2.34 2.32 3.93
CA TRP A 91 1.60 3.55 4.27
C TRP A 91 2.21 4.38 5.39
N GLY A 92 3.11 3.84 6.19
CA GLY A 92 3.71 4.58 7.29
C GLY A 92 2.69 5.07 8.32
N ASN A 93 3.05 6.09 9.07
CA ASN A 93 2.19 6.64 10.14
C ASN A 93 1.01 7.46 9.58
N ILE A 94 1.01 7.81 8.30
CA ILE A 94 -0.05 8.60 7.68
C ILE A 94 -1.42 7.91 7.77
N VAL A 95 -1.44 6.59 7.93
CA VAL A 95 -2.69 5.84 8.11
C VAL A 95 -3.50 6.33 9.32
N GLU A 96 -2.88 7.02 10.27
CA GLU A 96 -3.56 7.60 11.42
C GLU A 96 -4.15 8.99 11.16
N MET A 97 -3.91 9.57 9.98
CA MET A 97 -4.35 10.93 9.64
C MET A 97 -5.87 11.10 9.72
N ARG A 98 -6.61 10.04 9.36
CA ARG A 98 -8.08 10.02 9.43
C ARG A 98 -8.55 8.69 10.03
N PRO A 99 -9.52 8.71 10.95
CA PRO A 99 -10.03 7.46 11.56
C PRO A 99 -10.57 6.47 10.54
N TYR A 100 -11.20 6.95 9.46
CA TYR A 100 -11.78 6.06 8.46
C TYR A 100 -10.75 5.26 7.66
N LEU A 101 -9.48 5.66 7.67
CA LEU A 101 -8.43 4.94 6.95
C LEU A 101 -8.26 3.52 7.49
N LYS A 102 -8.45 3.32 8.78
CA LYS A 102 -8.40 1.99 9.41
C LYS A 102 -9.51 1.09 8.88
N ARG A 103 -10.71 1.64 8.71
CA ARG A 103 -11.83 0.92 8.09
C ARG A 103 -11.54 0.57 6.64
N CYS A 104 -11.03 1.52 5.87
CA CYS A 104 -10.65 1.29 4.48
C CYS A 104 -9.62 0.17 4.38
N LEU A 105 -8.60 0.20 5.23
CA LEU A 105 -7.56 -0.81 5.24
C LEU A 105 -8.14 -2.18 5.61
N ARG A 106 -9.02 -2.25 6.58
CA ARG A 106 -9.67 -3.51 6.96
C ARG A 106 -10.44 -4.11 5.79
N ASP A 107 -11.19 -3.29 5.04
CA ASP A 107 -11.92 -3.75 3.87
C ASP A 107 -10.96 -4.29 2.80
N MET A 108 -9.82 -3.62 2.58
CA MET A 108 -8.79 -4.10 1.66
C MET A 108 -8.24 -5.46 2.08
N VAL A 109 -7.93 -5.61 3.36
CA VAL A 109 -7.40 -6.88 3.88
C VAL A 109 -8.41 -8.01 3.71
N ASN A 110 -9.68 -7.75 3.98
CA ASN A 110 -10.73 -8.75 3.78
C ASN A 110 -10.80 -9.21 2.32
N ILE A 111 -10.68 -8.28 1.37
CA ILE A 111 -10.62 -8.62 -0.05
C ILE A 111 -9.38 -9.45 -0.34
N SER A 112 -8.23 -9.07 0.21
CA SER A 112 -6.96 -9.75 -0.05
C SER A 112 -6.97 -11.20 0.45
N VAL A 113 -7.64 -11.47 1.56
CA VAL A 113 -7.78 -12.83 2.10
C VAL A 113 -8.48 -13.74 1.09
N ASN A 114 -9.52 -13.24 0.43
CA ASN A 114 -10.28 -14.01 -0.56
C ASN A 114 -9.43 -14.34 -1.80
N HIS A 115 -8.33 -13.64 -2.01
CA HIS A 115 -7.40 -13.88 -3.11
C HIS A 115 -6.10 -14.54 -2.66
N SER A 116 -6.00 -14.96 -1.40
CA SER A 116 -4.81 -15.57 -0.82
C SER A 116 -3.57 -14.69 -0.97
N ALA A 117 -3.73 -13.38 -0.85
CA ALA A 117 -2.63 -12.43 -0.96
C ALA A 117 -1.65 -12.59 0.21
N LYS A 118 -0.38 -12.37 -0.10
CA LYS A 118 0.69 -12.34 0.90
C LYS A 118 1.09 -10.89 1.15
N TRP A 119 1.16 -10.51 2.41
CA TRP A 119 1.52 -9.16 2.83
C TRP A 119 2.98 -9.09 3.26
N TYR A 120 3.64 -7.99 2.88
CA TYR A 120 5.03 -7.72 3.18
C TYR A 120 5.21 -6.30 3.68
N SER A 121 6.31 -6.08 4.39
CA SER A 121 6.82 -4.75 4.72
C SER A 121 8.31 -4.71 4.41
N SER A 122 8.86 -3.51 4.35
CA SER A 122 10.29 -3.32 4.15
C SER A 122 10.79 -2.22 5.06
N GLY A 123 11.96 -2.41 5.65
CA GLY A 123 12.52 -1.45 6.58
C GLY A 123 11.97 -1.58 7.99
N THR A 124 12.30 -0.61 8.82
CA THR A 124 11.96 -0.63 10.25
C THR A 124 10.49 -0.32 10.48
N ILE A 125 9.81 -1.14 11.27
CA ILE A 125 8.45 -0.84 11.74
C ILE A 125 8.51 0.34 12.72
N SER A 126 7.59 1.29 12.59
CA SER A 126 7.57 2.47 13.46
C SER A 126 7.23 2.10 14.91
N LYS A 127 7.48 3.03 15.84
CA LYS A 127 7.16 2.84 17.26
C LYS A 127 5.67 2.54 17.47
N LYS A 128 4.81 3.04 16.61
CA LYS A 128 3.37 2.79 16.65
C LYS A 128 2.95 1.51 15.93
N GLY A 129 3.91 0.76 15.40
CA GLY A 129 3.66 -0.51 14.73
C GLY A 129 3.35 -0.41 13.25
N HIS A 130 3.45 0.77 12.63
CA HIS A 130 3.13 0.95 11.22
C HIS A 130 4.28 0.53 10.31
N PRO A 131 3.98 -0.05 9.13
CA PRO A 131 5.00 -0.41 8.16
C PRO A 131 5.63 0.83 7.55
N HIS A 132 6.92 0.71 7.21
CA HIS A 132 7.72 1.84 6.73
C HIS A 132 7.27 2.31 5.35
N HIS A 133 7.25 3.63 5.16
CA HIS A 133 7.03 4.24 3.85
C HIS A 133 8.22 3.95 2.92
N PRO A 134 8.03 3.87 1.58
CA PRO A 134 9.13 3.57 0.65
C PRO A 134 10.27 4.58 0.61
N LEU A 135 10.02 5.83 0.98
CA LEU A 135 11.09 6.84 1.01
C LEU A 135 12.15 6.47 2.06
N TYR A 136 13.39 6.78 1.75
CA TYR A 136 14.56 6.57 2.63
C TYR A 136 14.87 5.10 2.94
N LEU A 137 14.30 4.17 2.20
CA LEU A 137 14.70 2.78 2.28
C LEU A 137 16.05 2.57 1.59
N LYS A 138 16.82 1.63 2.13
CA LYS A 138 18.08 1.24 1.51
C LYS A 138 17.82 0.63 0.14
N LYS A 139 18.81 0.77 -0.75
CA LYS A 139 18.77 0.29 -2.13
C LYS A 139 18.47 -1.21 -2.24
N ASP A 140 18.94 -2.00 -1.27
CA ASP A 140 18.81 -3.45 -1.21
C ASP A 140 17.87 -3.91 -0.10
N SER A 141 16.84 -3.13 0.18
CA SER A 141 15.89 -3.44 1.23
C SER A 141 15.05 -4.67 0.89
N ALA A 142 15.08 -5.66 1.76
CA ALA A 142 14.32 -6.89 1.59
C ALA A 142 12.85 -6.70 2.00
N LEU A 143 11.95 -7.44 1.34
CA LEU A 143 10.56 -7.56 1.77
C LEU A 143 10.45 -8.68 2.79
N ASP A 144 9.94 -8.35 3.96
CA ASP A 144 9.70 -9.29 5.05
C ASP A 144 8.20 -9.57 5.18
N GLU A 145 7.84 -10.77 5.57
CA GLU A 145 6.43 -11.09 5.82
C GLU A 145 5.86 -10.15 6.89
N PHE A 146 4.65 -9.65 6.64
CA PHE A 146 3.97 -8.71 7.52
C PHE A 146 2.67 -9.34 8.02
N ASP A 147 2.55 -9.46 9.35
CA ASP A 147 1.39 -10.06 9.99
C ASP A 147 0.23 -9.07 10.03
N MET A 148 -0.61 -9.09 9.01
CA MET A 148 -1.74 -8.17 8.89
C MET A 148 -2.81 -8.41 9.95
N GLU A 149 -3.05 -9.65 10.36
CA GLU A 149 -4.05 -9.94 11.38
C GLU A 149 -3.67 -9.29 12.71
N LYS A 150 -2.41 -9.46 13.10
CA LYS A 150 -1.88 -8.84 14.32
C LYS A 150 -1.92 -7.33 14.22
N TYR A 151 -1.51 -6.79 13.07
CA TYR A 151 -1.51 -5.35 12.85
C TYR A 151 -2.92 -4.76 12.99
N LEU A 152 -3.90 -5.33 12.32
CA LEU A 152 -5.30 -4.85 12.41
C LEU A 152 -5.83 -4.94 13.84
N ALA A 153 -5.51 -5.99 14.57
CA ALA A 153 -5.94 -6.13 15.95
C ALA A 153 -5.35 -5.04 16.86
N GLU A 154 -4.12 -4.60 16.59
CA GLU A 154 -3.42 -3.61 17.42
C GLU A 154 -3.83 -2.17 17.10
N ILE A 155 -4.21 -1.86 15.85
CA ILE A 155 -4.53 -0.47 15.45
C ILE A 155 -6.00 -0.09 15.68
N ILE A 156 -6.83 -1.03 16.04
CA ILE A 156 -8.27 -0.79 16.26
C ILE A 156 -8.56 -0.39 17.69
#